data_03917606fc36848aebaca8151a3781ec
#
_entry.id   03917606fc36848aebaca8151a3781ec
#
_cell.length_a   1.000
_cell.length_b   1.000
_cell.length_c   1.000
_cell.angle_alpha   90.00
_cell.angle_beta   90.00
_cell.angle_gamma   90.00
#
_symmetry.space_group_name_H-M   'P 1'
#
loop_
_entity.id
_entity.type
_entity.pdbx_description
1 polymer ?
#
loop_
_entity_poly.entity_id
_entity_poly.type
_entity_poly.pdbx_seq_one_letter_code
_entity_poly.pdbx_strand_id
1 'polypeptide(L)'
;MEGMCVKFDVIGLDSPCVDLAVNVRCFPKPNGAERIQNLSWQGGGKVASGMVAAARLGLCCGIMGNVGDDKYGTFCLRDFQDHGIDTEQMCVRKNRTTNFDIVISDEGSMGRSFVFYPGNAECMTEEELNIEYISNSSYFYMANLDSV
;
A
#
# COMPACT_ATOMS: atom_id res chain seq x y z
N MET A 1 -31.86 -8.78 -19.46
CA MET A 1 -30.58 -8.10 -19.19
C MET A 1 -29.63 -9.18 -18.68
N GLU A 2 -28.77 -9.68 -19.55
CA GLU A 2 -27.67 -10.55 -19.11
C GLU A 2 -26.76 -9.72 -18.21
N GLY A 3 -26.65 -10.09 -16.94
CA GLY A 3 -25.74 -9.46 -16.01
C GLY A 3 -24.32 -9.64 -16.52
N MET A 4 -23.61 -8.55 -16.80
CA MET A 4 -22.17 -8.61 -17.08
C MET A 4 -21.52 -9.31 -15.88
N CYS A 5 -20.88 -10.46 -16.13
CA CYS A 5 -20.09 -11.14 -15.11
C CYS A 5 -18.84 -10.30 -14.91
N VAL A 6 -18.77 -9.55 -13.81
CA VAL A 6 -17.58 -8.78 -13.46
C VAL A 6 -16.46 -9.72 -13.04
N LYS A 7 -15.21 -9.39 -13.43
CA LYS A 7 -14.01 -10.18 -13.10
C LYS A 7 -13.61 -9.99 -11.63
N PHE A 8 -13.84 -8.81 -11.05
CA PHE A 8 -13.41 -8.45 -9.71
C PHE A 8 -14.58 -8.06 -8.83
N ASP A 9 -14.50 -8.40 -7.55
CA ASP A 9 -15.41 -7.86 -6.54
C ASP A 9 -15.03 -6.40 -6.24
N VAL A 10 -13.74 -6.11 -6.11
CA VAL A 10 -13.25 -4.76 -5.84
C VAL A 10 -11.92 -4.49 -6.52
N ILE A 11 -11.78 -3.28 -7.06
CA ILE A 11 -10.50 -2.74 -7.54
C ILE A 11 -10.13 -1.54 -6.69
N GLY A 12 -8.87 -1.50 -6.24
CA GLY A 12 -8.29 -0.39 -5.48
C GLY A 12 -7.40 0.51 -6.33
N LEU A 13 -7.36 1.81 -6.00
CA LEU A 13 -6.36 2.76 -6.49
C LEU A 13 -5.56 3.29 -5.32
N ASP A 14 -4.24 3.05 -5.31
CA ASP A 14 -3.33 3.51 -4.25
C ASP A 14 -1.91 3.80 -4.77
N SER A 15 -1.18 4.58 -3.98
CA SER A 15 0.29 4.62 -4.02
C SER A 15 0.79 3.90 -2.76
N PRO A 16 0.99 2.57 -2.83
CA PRO A 16 1.31 1.78 -1.66
C PRO A 16 2.67 2.16 -1.07
N CYS A 17 2.87 1.88 0.20
CA CYS A 17 4.13 2.10 0.89
C CYS A 17 4.62 0.82 1.56
N VAL A 18 5.85 0.88 2.04
CA VAL A 18 6.41 -0.15 2.92
C VAL A 18 6.59 0.43 4.31
N ASP A 19 6.04 -0.23 5.32
CA ASP A 19 6.17 0.16 6.71
C ASP A 19 7.27 -0.67 7.38
N LEU A 20 8.29 0.00 7.91
CA LEU A 20 9.19 -0.58 8.90
C LEU A 20 8.57 -0.35 10.28
N ALA A 21 7.86 -1.35 10.79
CA ALA A 21 7.27 -1.30 12.12
C ALA A 21 8.30 -1.72 13.17
N VAL A 22 8.55 -0.85 14.13
CA VAL A 22 9.47 -1.08 15.26
C VAL A 22 8.76 -0.86 16.58
N ASN A 23 8.98 -1.77 17.53
CA ASN A 23 8.49 -1.61 18.90
C ASN A 23 9.67 -1.25 19.80
N VAL A 24 9.47 -0.23 20.62
CA VAL A 24 10.42 0.21 21.65
C VAL A 24 9.72 0.25 23.02
N ARG A 25 10.50 0.19 24.10
CA ARG A 25 9.94 0.31 25.45
C ARG A 25 9.42 1.72 25.71
N CYS A 26 10.16 2.71 25.26
CA CYS A 26 9.75 4.11 25.30
C CYS A 26 10.35 4.84 24.10
N PHE A 27 9.68 5.90 23.64
CA PHE A 27 10.23 6.72 22.55
C PHE A 27 11.55 7.36 22.98
N PRO A 28 12.63 7.30 22.18
CA PRO A 28 13.92 7.85 22.56
C PRO A 28 13.83 9.37 22.74
N LYS A 29 14.44 9.86 23.82
CA LYS A 29 14.61 11.31 24.04
C LYS A 29 15.61 11.89 23.04
N PRO A 30 15.58 13.19 22.76
CA PRO A 30 16.61 13.84 21.96
C PRO A 30 18.02 13.48 22.45
N ASN A 31 18.91 13.12 21.51
CA ASN A 31 20.27 12.62 21.76
C ASN A 31 20.36 11.32 22.60
N GLY A 32 19.22 10.64 22.80
CA GLY A 32 19.17 9.34 23.45
C GLY A 32 19.15 8.18 22.46
N ALA A 33 19.23 6.97 22.98
CA ALA A 33 19.07 5.73 22.22
C ALA A 33 18.10 4.81 22.97
N GLU A 34 17.34 4.04 22.21
CA GLU A 34 16.46 3.02 22.75
C GLU A 34 16.65 1.71 21.97
N ARG A 35 16.45 0.59 22.63
CA ARG A 35 16.57 -0.71 21.99
C ARG A 35 15.26 -1.10 21.32
N ILE A 36 15.34 -1.50 20.04
CA ILE A 36 14.22 -2.13 19.34
C ILE A 36 13.93 -3.48 19.98
N GLN A 37 12.70 -3.71 20.43
CA GLN A 37 12.23 -4.97 21.01
C GLN A 37 11.75 -5.92 19.92
N ASN A 38 11.07 -5.38 18.91
CA ASN A 38 10.57 -6.13 17.76
C ASN A 38 10.63 -5.25 16.50
N LEU A 39 10.85 -5.90 15.37
CA LEU A 39 10.94 -5.26 14.07
C LEU A 39 10.26 -6.12 13.02
N SER A 40 9.43 -5.50 12.18
CA SER A 40 8.81 -6.17 11.04
C SER A 40 8.68 -5.24 9.84
N TRP A 41 8.74 -5.82 8.65
CA TRP A 41 8.41 -5.16 7.40
C TRP A 41 6.99 -5.52 7.01
N GLN A 42 6.20 -4.54 6.63
CA GLN A 42 4.79 -4.71 6.30
C GLN A 42 4.44 -3.89 5.06
N GLY A 43 3.49 -4.36 4.27
CA GLY A 43 2.85 -3.53 3.25
C GLY A 43 1.95 -2.50 3.94
N GLY A 44 2.05 -1.25 3.48
CA GLY A 44 1.27 -0.12 3.95
C GLY A 44 0.51 0.55 2.82
N GLY A 45 -0.26 1.57 3.17
CA GLY A 45 -1.18 2.27 2.30
C GLY A 45 -2.63 2.04 2.72
N LYS A 46 -3.44 3.08 2.62
CA LYS A 46 -4.85 3.02 3.09
C LYS A 46 -5.68 2.03 2.28
N VAL A 47 -5.62 2.16 0.95
CA VAL A 47 -6.33 1.25 0.04
C VAL A 47 -5.62 -0.09 -0.01
N ALA A 48 -4.29 -0.11 -0.12
CA ALA A 48 -3.49 -1.33 -0.16
C ALA A 48 -3.81 -2.28 0.99
N SER A 49 -3.83 -1.78 2.24
CA SER A 49 -4.21 -2.58 3.42
C SER A 49 -5.65 -3.09 3.35
N GLY A 50 -6.57 -2.26 2.85
CA GLY A 50 -7.97 -2.65 2.62
C GLY A 50 -8.10 -3.76 1.57
N MET A 51 -7.33 -3.69 0.48
CA MET A 51 -7.33 -4.70 -0.58
C MET A 51 -6.79 -6.04 -0.07
N VAL A 52 -5.71 -6.03 0.71
CA VAL A 52 -5.19 -7.24 1.37
C VAL A 52 -6.22 -7.84 2.33
N ALA A 53 -6.92 -7.01 3.11
CA ALA A 53 -7.98 -7.47 3.99
C ALA A 53 -9.14 -8.10 3.20
N ALA A 54 -9.59 -7.47 2.11
CA ALA A 54 -10.64 -7.96 1.23
C ALA A 54 -10.26 -9.31 0.60
N ALA A 55 -9.04 -9.43 0.07
CA ALA A 55 -8.53 -10.68 -0.50
C ALA A 55 -8.48 -11.82 0.54
N ARG A 56 -8.05 -11.54 1.77
CA ARG A 56 -8.06 -12.51 2.88
C ARG A 56 -9.46 -12.96 3.28
N LEU A 57 -10.47 -12.14 3.03
CA LEU A 57 -11.89 -12.49 3.21
C LEU A 57 -12.48 -13.26 2.02
N GLY A 58 -11.69 -13.54 0.99
CA GLY A 58 -12.07 -14.34 -0.16
C GLY A 58 -12.64 -13.55 -1.33
N LEU A 59 -12.53 -12.23 -1.34
CA LEU A 59 -12.95 -11.41 -2.47
C LEU A 59 -11.91 -11.46 -3.59
N CYS A 60 -12.38 -11.41 -4.83
CA CYS A 60 -11.55 -11.26 -6.01
C CYS A 60 -11.13 -9.80 -6.16
N CYS A 61 -9.84 -9.52 -5.94
CA CYS A 61 -9.31 -8.17 -5.84
C CYS A 61 -8.33 -7.84 -6.95
N GLY A 62 -8.38 -6.59 -7.45
CA GLY A 62 -7.36 -6.00 -8.29
C GLY A 62 -6.88 -4.69 -7.70
N ILE A 63 -5.66 -4.30 -8.01
CA ILE A 63 -5.10 -3.01 -7.58
C ILE A 63 -4.41 -2.33 -8.75
N MET A 64 -4.56 -1.01 -8.80
CA MET A 64 -3.84 -0.13 -9.72
C MET A 64 -3.16 0.98 -8.95
N GLY A 65 -2.08 1.51 -9.51
CA GLY A 65 -1.27 2.53 -8.84
C GLY A 65 0.18 2.52 -9.29
N ASN A 66 1.01 3.28 -8.60
CA ASN A 66 2.42 3.43 -8.94
C ASN A 66 3.33 3.01 -7.80
N VAL A 67 4.44 2.37 -8.18
CA VAL A 67 5.60 2.11 -7.32
C VAL A 67 6.88 2.48 -8.06
N GLY A 68 7.96 2.70 -7.33
CA GLY A 68 9.29 2.83 -7.92
C GLY A 68 9.89 1.48 -8.34
N ASP A 69 10.96 1.50 -9.12
CA ASP A 69 11.72 0.32 -9.51
C ASP A 69 12.76 -0.10 -8.45
N ASP A 70 12.48 0.22 -7.20
CA ASP A 70 13.32 -0.08 -6.05
C ASP A 70 12.88 -1.34 -5.29
N LYS A 71 13.62 -1.68 -4.22
CA LYS A 71 13.32 -2.83 -3.37
C LYS A 71 11.96 -2.74 -2.68
N TYR A 72 11.48 -1.53 -2.42
CA TYR A 72 10.20 -1.30 -1.75
C TYR A 72 9.04 -1.50 -2.73
N GLY A 73 9.16 -1.03 -3.98
CA GLY A 73 8.19 -1.32 -5.03
C GLY A 73 8.09 -2.82 -5.31
N THR A 74 9.24 -3.51 -5.36
CA THR A 74 9.27 -4.98 -5.49
C THR A 74 8.57 -5.66 -4.32
N PHE A 75 8.76 -5.15 -3.09
CA PHE A 75 8.10 -5.66 -1.90
C PHE A 75 6.57 -5.51 -2.00
N CYS A 76 6.08 -4.31 -2.32
CA CYS A 76 4.64 -4.04 -2.46
C CYS A 76 3.97 -4.97 -3.50
N LEU A 77 4.58 -5.10 -4.69
CA LEU A 77 4.04 -5.96 -5.74
C LEU A 77 3.98 -7.42 -5.31
N ARG A 78 5.04 -7.92 -4.65
CA ARG A 78 5.08 -9.29 -4.15
C ARG A 78 4.03 -9.52 -3.06
N ASP A 79 3.87 -8.59 -2.14
CA ASP A 79 2.88 -8.69 -1.06
C ASP A 79 1.46 -8.81 -1.63
N PHE A 80 1.11 -8.02 -2.64
CA PHE A 80 -0.18 -8.16 -3.33
C PHE A 80 -0.33 -9.52 -4.01
N GLN A 81 0.68 -9.97 -4.75
CA GLN A 81 0.67 -11.24 -5.46
C GLN A 81 0.56 -12.43 -4.50
N ASP A 82 1.25 -12.39 -3.36
CA ASP A 82 1.19 -13.41 -2.31
C ASP A 82 -0.23 -13.52 -1.69
N HIS A 83 -1.01 -12.43 -1.77
CA HIS A 83 -2.42 -12.39 -1.35
C HIS A 83 -3.41 -12.65 -2.50
N GLY A 84 -2.92 -12.98 -3.71
CA GLY A 84 -3.77 -13.27 -4.86
C GLY A 84 -4.46 -12.04 -5.46
N ILE A 85 -3.95 -10.85 -5.21
CA ILE A 85 -4.46 -9.59 -5.77
C ILE A 85 -3.85 -9.41 -7.17
N ASP A 86 -4.71 -9.11 -8.15
CA ASP A 86 -4.27 -8.79 -9.51
C ASP A 86 -3.51 -7.46 -9.52
N THR A 87 -2.30 -7.47 -10.09
CA THR A 87 -1.39 -6.31 -10.14
C THR A 87 -1.08 -5.86 -11.56
N GLU A 88 -1.84 -6.31 -12.57
CA GLU A 88 -1.58 -5.99 -13.98
C GLU A 88 -1.60 -4.49 -14.28
N GLN A 89 -2.33 -3.72 -13.47
CA GLN A 89 -2.45 -2.27 -13.62
C GLN A 89 -1.55 -1.49 -12.65
N MET A 90 -0.60 -2.15 -12.00
CA MET A 90 0.44 -1.47 -11.23
C MET A 90 1.57 -1.01 -12.15
N CYS A 91 1.87 0.28 -12.12
CA CYS A 91 2.95 0.87 -12.90
C CYS A 91 4.25 0.93 -12.09
N VAL A 92 5.33 0.38 -12.65
CA VAL A 92 6.68 0.49 -12.06
C VAL A 92 7.42 1.68 -12.70
N ARG A 93 7.62 2.74 -11.95
CA ARG A 93 8.26 3.98 -12.40
C ARG A 93 9.78 3.83 -12.34
N LYS A 94 10.45 3.92 -13.51
CA LYS A 94 11.90 3.82 -13.61
C LYS A 94 12.62 4.97 -12.92
N ASN A 95 13.70 4.65 -12.20
CA ASN A 95 14.52 5.59 -11.44
C ASN A 95 13.70 6.40 -10.41
N ARG A 96 12.67 5.78 -9.86
CA ARG A 96 11.82 6.35 -8.81
C ARG A 96 11.88 5.49 -7.55
N THR A 97 11.57 6.12 -6.43
CA THR A 97 11.53 5.47 -5.12
C THR A 97 10.09 5.37 -4.62
N THR A 98 9.76 4.22 -4.11
CA THR A 98 8.46 3.94 -3.48
C THR A 98 8.36 4.60 -2.12
N ASN A 99 7.15 4.90 -1.68
CA ASN A 99 6.87 5.44 -0.35
C ASN A 99 7.36 4.47 0.73
N PHE A 100 7.87 5.02 1.83
CA PHE A 100 8.43 4.25 2.92
C PHE A 100 8.20 4.93 4.25
N ASP A 101 7.71 4.19 5.24
CA ASP A 101 7.43 4.69 6.58
C ASP A 101 8.22 3.93 7.65
N ILE A 102 8.66 4.64 8.67
CA ILE A 102 9.10 4.06 9.94
C ILE A 102 7.99 4.31 10.95
N VAL A 103 7.38 3.23 11.42
CA VAL A 103 6.31 3.26 12.42
C VAL A 103 6.89 2.83 13.75
N ILE A 104 6.99 3.74 14.70
CA ILE A 104 7.54 3.48 16.03
C ILE A 104 6.40 3.36 17.03
N SER A 105 6.22 2.17 17.60
CA SER A 105 5.25 1.92 18.67
C SER A 105 5.95 1.93 20.03
N ASP A 106 5.39 2.64 20.99
CA ASP A 106 5.91 2.86 22.33
C ASP A 106 5.03 2.10 23.34
N GLU A 107 5.59 1.09 24.00
CA GLU A 107 4.86 0.31 25.00
C GLU A 107 4.49 1.13 26.24
N GLY A 108 5.32 2.11 26.60
CA GLY A 108 5.11 2.92 27.80
C GLY A 108 3.92 3.87 27.70
N SER A 109 3.72 4.47 26.53
CA SER A 109 2.61 5.40 26.27
C SER A 109 1.43 4.73 25.54
N MET A 110 1.59 3.51 25.07
CA MET A 110 0.66 2.86 24.13
C MET A 110 0.41 3.69 22.85
N GLY A 111 1.37 4.57 22.54
CA GLY A 111 1.34 5.47 21.41
C GLY A 111 2.11 4.95 20.20
N ARG A 112 1.98 5.67 19.10
CA ARG A 112 2.79 5.45 17.91
C ARG A 112 3.19 6.76 17.26
N SER A 113 4.37 6.77 16.64
CA SER A 113 4.90 7.89 15.86
C SER A 113 5.32 7.41 14.49
N PHE A 114 5.23 8.30 13.50
CA PHE A 114 5.60 8.01 12.12
C PHE A 114 6.71 8.94 11.68
N VAL A 115 7.65 8.38 10.94
CA VAL A 115 8.59 9.14 10.12
C VAL A 115 8.42 8.59 8.71
N PHE A 116 7.91 9.40 7.81
CA PHE A 116 7.60 8.95 6.46
C PHE A 116 8.48 9.61 5.40
N TYR A 117 8.81 8.81 4.39
CA TYR A 117 9.44 9.25 3.16
C TYR A 117 8.44 9.10 2.02
N PRO A 118 7.97 10.20 1.42
CA PRO A 118 6.91 10.13 0.41
C PRO A 118 7.35 9.49 -0.91
N GLY A 119 8.64 9.18 -1.06
CA GLY A 119 9.15 8.69 -2.32
C GLY A 119 9.05 9.75 -3.44
N ASN A 120 9.12 9.28 -4.67
CA ASN A 120 8.91 10.11 -5.86
C ASN A 120 8.32 9.31 -7.04
N ALA A 121 7.66 8.20 -6.75
CA ALA A 121 6.92 7.42 -7.73
C ALA A 121 5.54 8.06 -7.97
N GLU A 122 5.51 9.25 -8.49
CA GLU A 122 4.32 10.08 -8.80
C GLU A 122 2.98 9.33 -8.83
N CYS A 123 1.89 9.96 -8.45
CA CYS A 123 0.55 9.37 -8.56
C CYS A 123 0.20 9.05 -10.02
N MET A 124 -0.79 8.21 -10.24
CA MET A 124 -1.33 7.98 -11.58
C MET A 124 -2.02 9.25 -12.07
N THR A 125 -1.90 9.54 -13.36
CA THR A 125 -2.67 10.60 -14.00
C THR A 125 -4.01 10.06 -14.50
N GLU A 126 -4.96 10.95 -14.82
CA GLU A 126 -6.26 10.53 -15.36
C GLU A 126 -6.11 9.70 -16.64
N GLU A 127 -5.15 10.04 -17.51
CA GLU A 127 -4.88 9.33 -18.75
C GLU A 127 -4.31 7.92 -18.55
N GLU A 128 -3.72 7.66 -17.38
CA GLU A 128 -3.19 6.36 -17.01
C GLU A 128 -4.25 5.43 -16.39
N LEU A 129 -5.43 5.98 -16.04
CA LEU A 129 -6.51 5.18 -15.48
C LEU A 129 -7.13 4.27 -16.54
N ASN A 130 -7.08 2.98 -16.32
CA ASN A 130 -7.76 2.00 -17.17
C ASN A 130 -9.23 1.87 -16.76
N ILE A 131 -10.10 2.67 -17.40
CA ILE A 131 -11.55 2.67 -17.08
C ILE A 131 -12.21 1.32 -17.39
N GLU A 132 -11.74 0.61 -18.42
CA GLU A 132 -12.27 -0.72 -18.74
C GLU A 132 -11.94 -1.70 -17.61
N TYR A 133 -10.71 -1.66 -17.07
CA TYR A 133 -10.33 -2.48 -15.94
C TYR A 133 -11.19 -2.17 -14.71
N ILE A 134 -11.38 -0.89 -14.38
CA ILE A 134 -12.23 -0.45 -13.27
C ILE A 134 -13.67 -0.92 -13.46
N SER A 135 -14.21 -0.83 -14.68
CA SER A 135 -15.60 -1.22 -14.99
C SER A 135 -15.84 -2.73 -14.88
N ASN A 136 -14.79 -3.54 -14.84
CA ASN A 136 -14.85 -4.97 -14.60
C ASN A 136 -14.93 -5.35 -13.10
N SER A 137 -15.29 -4.41 -12.24
CA SER A 137 -15.47 -4.63 -10.80
C SER A 137 -16.84 -4.20 -10.31
N SER A 138 -17.27 -4.81 -9.19
CA SER A 138 -18.49 -4.38 -8.49
C SER A 138 -18.29 -3.11 -7.68
N TYR A 139 -17.08 -2.90 -7.15
CA TYR A 139 -16.70 -1.76 -6.33
C TYR A 139 -15.35 -1.21 -6.76
N PHE A 140 -15.24 0.13 -6.76
CA PHE A 140 -13.97 0.84 -6.90
C PHE A 140 -13.65 1.55 -5.58
N TYR A 141 -12.47 1.27 -5.02
CA TYR A 141 -12.03 1.81 -3.73
C TYR A 141 -10.85 2.75 -3.89
N MET A 142 -11.07 4.00 -3.53
CA MET A 142 -10.08 5.07 -3.53
C MET A 142 -10.19 5.86 -2.21
N ALA A 143 -9.08 6.03 -1.49
CA ALA A 143 -9.10 6.67 -0.18
C ALA A 143 -8.96 8.19 -0.22
N ASN A 144 -8.26 8.73 -1.20
CA ASN A 144 -8.00 10.16 -1.37
C ASN A 144 -8.32 10.58 -2.80
N LEU A 145 -9.00 11.73 -2.95
CA LEU A 145 -9.22 12.36 -4.28
C LEU A 145 -7.91 12.93 -4.86
N ASP A 146 -6.90 13.19 -4.01
CA ASP A 146 -5.58 13.69 -4.41
C ASP A 146 -4.63 12.57 -4.88
N SER A 147 -5.15 11.35 -5.08
CA SER A 147 -4.36 10.20 -5.54
C SER A 147 -4.29 10.09 -7.07
N VAL A 148 -4.91 11.03 -7.77
CA VAL A 148 -4.93 11.15 -9.24
C VAL A 148 -4.51 12.55 -9.64
#